data_7fab5d422f9c419f4ddc0cd11c449df6
#
_entry.id   7fab5d422f9c419f4ddc0cd11c449df6
#
_cell.length_a   1.000
_cell.length_b   1.000
_cell.length_c   1.000
_cell.angle_alpha   90.00
_cell.angle_beta   90.00
_cell.angle_gamma   90.00
#
_symmetry.space_group_name_H-M   'P 1'
#
loop_
_entity.id
_entity.type
_entity.pdbx_description
1 polymer ?
#
loop_
_entity_poly.entity_id
_entity_poly.type
_entity_poly.pdbx_seq_one_letter_code
_entity_poly.pdbx_strand_id
1 'polypeptide(L)'
;MRLFIAEKPSMAREISKCLPENKNIQKRNGYFIQGDDVVTWVVGHVLHQAEPGDYDDKYVRWRPQDLPIVPDEWKLLVTDSSRQQFETVKDLIGKADIIVNAGDPDREGQLLVDEVLYYVGNTKPVQRILLNALDEKSVRAALNDLRDNKDFHNLYQSCLLYTSDA
;
A
#
# COMPACT_ATOMS: atom_id res chain seq x y z
N MET A 1 -14.41 0.98 -12.02
CA MET A 1 -14.20 0.45 -10.65
C MET A 1 -13.22 1.36 -9.92
N ARG A 2 -13.59 1.87 -8.76
CA ARG A 2 -12.68 2.62 -7.86
C ARG A 2 -12.15 1.67 -6.79
N LEU A 3 -10.83 1.66 -6.60
CA LEU A 3 -10.14 0.76 -5.67
C LEU A 3 -9.58 1.52 -4.48
N PHE A 4 -10.03 1.21 -3.28
CA PHE A 4 -9.43 1.68 -2.04
C PHE A 4 -8.41 0.65 -1.54
N ILE A 5 -7.22 1.11 -1.20
CA ILE A 5 -6.16 0.26 -0.61
C ILE A 5 -5.89 0.77 0.80
N ALA A 6 -6.40 0.06 1.80
CA ALA A 6 -6.19 0.38 3.20
C ALA A 6 -4.90 -0.27 3.73
N GLU A 7 -4.43 0.18 4.89
CA GLU A 7 -3.27 -0.43 5.54
C GLU A 7 -3.60 -1.78 6.18
N LYS A 8 -4.83 -1.94 6.70
CA LYS A 8 -5.24 -3.12 7.50
C LYS A 8 -6.70 -3.51 7.25
N PRO A 9 -7.04 -4.80 7.48
CA PRO A 9 -8.40 -5.32 7.21
C PRO A 9 -9.51 -4.60 7.98
N SER A 10 -9.23 -4.15 9.22
CA SER A 10 -10.20 -3.42 10.04
C SER A 10 -10.60 -2.09 9.41
N MET A 11 -9.62 -1.33 8.92
CA MET A 11 -9.85 -0.07 8.22
C MET A 11 -10.63 -0.29 6.93
N ALA A 12 -10.24 -1.29 6.12
CA ALA A 12 -10.96 -1.64 4.90
C ALA A 12 -12.44 -1.96 5.16
N ARG A 13 -12.74 -2.63 6.27
CA ARG A 13 -14.11 -2.94 6.68
C ARG A 13 -14.90 -1.67 7.01
N GLU A 14 -14.32 -0.74 7.76
CA GLU A 14 -15.03 0.50 8.13
C GLU A 14 -15.23 1.41 6.91
N ILE A 15 -14.25 1.51 6.02
CA ILE A 15 -14.42 2.21 4.73
C ILE A 15 -15.59 1.58 3.95
N SER A 16 -15.62 0.25 3.81
CA SER A 16 -16.65 -0.43 3.02
C SER A 16 -18.06 -0.20 3.55
N LYS A 17 -18.25 -0.08 4.88
CA LYS A 17 -19.55 0.24 5.49
C LYS A 17 -20.04 1.65 5.17
N CYS A 18 -19.14 2.58 4.90
CA CYS A 18 -19.44 4.00 4.72
C CYS A 18 -19.59 4.40 3.26
N LEU A 19 -19.27 3.51 2.31
CA LEU A 19 -19.45 3.77 0.89
C LEU A 19 -20.94 3.92 0.51
N PRO A 20 -21.28 4.70 -0.55
CA PRO A 20 -22.65 5.16 -0.81
C PRO A 20 -23.70 4.05 -0.99
N GLU A 21 -23.39 2.93 -1.59
CA GLU A 21 -24.35 1.87 -1.90
C GLU A 21 -24.42 0.78 -0.82
N ASN A 22 -24.68 1.17 0.41
CA ASN A 22 -24.57 0.42 1.65
C ASN A 22 -25.40 -0.89 1.77
N LYS A 23 -25.97 -1.45 0.71
CA LYS A 23 -27.00 -2.49 0.90
C LYS A 23 -26.50 -3.93 0.78
N ASN A 24 -25.36 -4.20 0.17
CA ASN A 24 -24.87 -5.56 -0.07
C ASN A 24 -23.33 -5.63 -0.14
N ILE A 25 -22.63 -5.39 1.00
CA ILE A 25 -21.20 -5.59 1.07
C ILE A 25 -20.88 -7.07 0.85
N GLN A 26 -20.22 -7.38 -0.25
CA GLN A 26 -19.75 -8.72 -0.53
C GLN A 26 -18.32 -8.88 0.00
N LYS A 27 -18.13 -9.74 0.97
CA LYS A 27 -16.79 -10.11 1.44
C LYS A 27 -16.19 -11.16 0.50
N ARG A 28 -14.98 -10.92 0.05
CA ARG A 28 -14.15 -11.86 -0.72
C ARG A 28 -12.86 -12.14 0.05
N ASN A 29 -12.09 -13.10 -0.45
CA ASN A 29 -10.77 -13.33 0.12
C ASN A 29 -9.84 -12.16 -0.24
N GLY A 30 -9.42 -11.39 0.77
CA GLY A 30 -8.52 -10.25 0.61
C GLY A 30 -9.18 -8.91 0.24
N TYR A 31 -10.51 -8.80 0.08
CA TYR A 31 -11.19 -7.54 -0.24
C TYR A 31 -12.69 -7.55 0.01
N PHE A 32 -13.31 -6.36 -0.04
CA PHE A 32 -14.76 -6.13 -0.01
C PHE A 32 -15.22 -5.48 -1.32
N ILE A 33 -16.41 -5.82 -1.78
CA ILE A 33 -17.06 -5.19 -2.95
C ILE A 33 -18.31 -4.49 -2.47
N GLN A 34 -18.52 -3.26 -2.96
CA GLN A 34 -19.71 -2.48 -2.73
C GLN A 34 -20.06 -1.64 -3.95
N GLY A 35 -21.07 -2.08 -4.72
CA GLY A 35 -21.37 -1.47 -6.00
C GLY A 35 -20.16 -1.51 -6.94
N ASP A 36 -19.74 -0.33 -7.43
CA ASP A 36 -18.57 -0.19 -8.28
C ASP A 36 -17.26 0.04 -7.50
N ASP A 37 -17.35 0.12 -6.17
CA ASP A 37 -16.21 0.31 -5.29
C ASP A 37 -15.68 -1.03 -4.76
N VAL A 38 -14.37 -1.16 -4.70
CA VAL A 38 -13.66 -2.29 -4.10
C VAL A 38 -12.72 -1.76 -3.04
N VAL A 39 -12.71 -2.41 -1.88
CA VAL A 39 -11.82 -2.06 -0.78
C VAL A 39 -10.96 -3.25 -0.43
N THR A 40 -9.66 -3.11 -0.60
CA THR A 40 -8.65 -4.09 -0.22
C THR A 40 -7.71 -3.51 0.83
N TRP A 41 -6.71 -4.26 1.24
CA TRP A 41 -5.71 -3.81 2.22
C TRP A 41 -4.34 -4.43 1.93
N VAL A 42 -3.30 -3.77 2.41
CA VAL A 42 -1.99 -4.35 2.61
C VAL A 42 -1.90 -4.90 4.04
N VAL A 43 -0.94 -5.77 4.33
CA VAL A 43 -0.74 -6.32 5.68
C VAL A 43 0.64 -5.88 6.14
N GLY A 44 0.74 -4.63 6.63
CA GLY A 44 2.02 -4.02 6.92
C GLY A 44 2.91 -3.95 5.68
N HIS A 45 4.23 -4.09 5.87
CA HIS A 45 5.18 -4.14 4.75
C HIS A 45 5.04 -5.44 3.96
N VAL A 46 4.34 -5.38 2.82
CA VAL A 46 4.20 -6.51 1.89
C VAL A 46 5.43 -6.66 0.99
N LEU A 47 6.28 -5.64 0.95
CA LEU A 47 7.57 -5.62 0.27
C LEU A 47 8.68 -5.42 1.30
N HIS A 48 9.87 -5.92 0.99
CA HIS A 48 11.09 -5.69 1.75
C HIS A 48 12.28 -5.55 0.79
N GLN A 49 13.33 -4.90 1.24
CA GLN A 49 14.56 -4.82 0.47
C GLN A 49 15.21 -6.20 0.38
N ALA A 50 15.76 -6.50 -0.79
CA ALA A 50 16.53 -7.71 -1.02
C ALA A 50 17.76 -7.74 -0.11
N GLU A 51 18.03 -8.90 0.47
CA GLU A 51 19.22 -9.13 1.27
C GLU A 51 20.49 -9.16 0.40
N PRO A 52 21.68 -8.90 0.96
CA PRO A 52 22.92 -8.91 0.17
C PRO A 52 23.12 -10.19 -0.67
N GLY A 53 22.70 -11.34 -0.15
CA GLY A 53 22.77 -12.63 -0.85
C GLY A 53 21.84 -12.74 -2.07
N ASP A 54 20.78 -11.91 -2.16
CA ASP A 54 19.87 -11.87 -3.32
C ASP A 54 20.47 -11.11 -4.52
N TYR A 55 21.58 -10.39 -4.29
CA TYR A 55 22.32 -9.68 -5.32
C TYR A 55 23.48 -10.50 -5.88
N ASP A 56 24.23 -11.21 -4.98
CA ASP A 56 25.37 -12.04 -5.38
C ASP A 56 25.61 -13.10 -4.27
N ASP A 57 25.73 -14.35 -4.65
CA ASP A 57 25.98 -15.50 -3.76
C ASP A 57 27.19 -15.30 -2.84
N LYS A 58 28.20 -14.52 -3.27
CA LYS A 58 29.37 -14.18 -2.44
C LYS A 58 29.00 -13.44 -1.16
N TYR A 59 27.86 -12.70 -1.15
CA TYR A 59 27.38 -11.92 0.00
C TYR A 59 26.48 -12.71 0.95
N VAL A 60 26.14 -13.97 0.67
CA VAL A 60 25.43 -14.86 1.63
C VAL A 60 26.20 -14.96 2.94
N ARG A 61 27.55 -14.91 2.87
CA ARG A 61 28.46 -14.84 4.02
C ARG A 61 29.43 -13.70 3.82
N TRP A 62 28.91 -12.46 3.85
CA TRP A 62 29.74 -11.27 3.68
C TRP A 62 30.80 -11.13 4.78
N ARG A 63 31.94 -10.56 4.42
CA ARG A 63 33.11 -10.37 5.27
C ARG A 63 33.43 -8.87 5.32
N PRO A 64 34.23 -8.39 6.30
CA PRO A 64 34.61 -6.98 6.39
C PRO A 64 35.17 -6.37 5.10
N GLN A 65 35.89 -7.17 4.31
CA GLN A 65 36.43 -6.72 3.01
C GLN A 65 35.37 -6.57 1.90
N ASP A 66 34.18 -7.11 2.10
CA ASP A 66 33.10 -7.02 1.15
C ASP A 66 32.26 -5.72 1.36
N LEU A 67 32.58 -4.95 2.40
CA LEU A 67 31.88 -3.70 2.73
C LEU A 67 32.57 -2.47 2.10
N PRO A 68 31.78 -1.44 1.69
CA PRO A 68 30.32 -1.42 1.69
C PRO A 68 29.71 -2.23 0.55
N ILE A 69 28.62 -2.95 0.83
CA ILE A 69 27.82 -3.64 -0.19
C ILE A 69 26.80 -2.64 -0.72
N VAL A 70 27.05 -2.07 -1.87
CA VAL A 70 26.17 -1.10 -2.53
C VAL A 70 25.74 -1.70 -3.87
N PRO A 71 24.48 -2.14 -4.02
CA PRO A 71 24.00 -2.63 -5.30
C PRO A 71 23.81 -1.47 -6.30
N ASP A 72 23.98 -1.76 -7.59
CA ASP A 72 23.72 -0.78 -8.66
C ASP A 72 22.24 -0.38 -8.71
N GLU A 73 21.34 -1.32 -8.43
CA GLU A 73 19.91 -1.10 -8.32
C GLU A 73 19.34 -1.78 -7.07
N TRP A 74 18.57 -1.05 -6.27
CA TRP A 74 17.88 -1.59 -5.10
C TRP A 74 16.67 -2.41 -5.52
N LYS A 75 16.60 -3.66 -5.06
CA LYS A 75 15.51 -4.59 -5.36
C LYS A 75 14.55 -4.70 -4.18
N LEU A 76 13.26 -4.60 -4.46
CA LEU A 76 12.20 -4.95 -3.53
C LEU A 76 11.69 -6.36 -3.83
N LEU A 77 11.48 -7.14 -2.80
CA LEU A 77 10.94 -8.50 -2.89
C LEU A 77 9.62 -8.58 -2.13
N VAL A 78 8.71 -9.41 -2.64
CA VAL A 78 7.43 -9.66 -1.96
C VAL A 78 7.66 -10.60 -0.79
N THR A 79 7.22 -10.18 0.41
CA THR A 79 7.28 -10.98 1.63
C THR A 79 6.43 -12.23 1.49
N ASP A 80 7.00 -13.41 1.75
CA ASP A 80 6.34 -14.70 1.50
C ASP A 80 5.01 -14.85 2.26
N SER A 81 4.95 -14.42 3.51
CA SER A 81 3.73 -14.46 4.32
C SER A 81 2.61 -13.57 3.79
N SER A 82 2.93 -12.54 3.01
CA SER A 82 1.99 -11.57 2.42
C SER A 82 1.72 -11.82 0.94
N ARG A 83 2.38 -12.79 0.32
CA ARG A 83 2.34 -13.04 -1.14
C ARG A 83 0.92 -13.18 -1.67
N GLN A 84 0.06 -13.95 -1.01
CA GLN A 84 -1.32 -14.16 -1.47
C GLN A 84 -2.11 -12.84 -1.48
N GLN A 85 -1.98 -12.04 -0.44
CA GLN A 85 -2.66 -10.73 -0.36
C GLN A 85 -2.07 -9.75 -1.37
N PHE A 86 -0.76 -9.74 -1.56
CA PHE A 86 -0.09 -8.92 -2.56
C PHE A 86 -0.61 -9.22 -3.98
N GLU A 87 -0.71 -10.50 -4.37
CA GLU A 87 -1.26 -10.88 -5.69
C GLU A 87 -2.72 -10.44 -5.86
N THR A 88 -3.52 -10.51 -4.78
CA THR A 88 -4.90 -9.99 -4.79
C THR A 88 -4.92 -8.49 -5.03
N VAL A 89 -4.08 -7.72 -4.32
CA VAL A 89 -3.97 -6.26 -4.47
C VAL A 89 -3.51 -5.91 -5.89
N LYS A 90 -2.49 -6.58 -6.40
CA LYS A 90 -1.94 -6.38 -7.75
C LYS A 90 -3.00 -6.62 -8.84
N ASP A 91 -3.77 -7.71 -8.73
CA ASP A 91 -4.86 -8.03 -9.67
C ASP A 91 -5.96 -6.94 -9.64
N LEU A 92 -6.33 -6.46 -8.45
CA LEU A 92 -7.31 -5.39 -8.28
C LEU A 92 -6.79 -4.05 -8.82
N ILE A 93 -5.52 -3.72 -8.61
CA ILE A 93 -4.87 -2.54 -9.22
C ILE A 93 -4.98 -2.63 -10.75
N GLY A 94 -4.72 -3.78 -11.34
CA GLY A 94 -4.85 -4.01 -12.79
C GLY A 94 -6.25 -3.67 -13.34
N LYS A 95 -7.32 -3.93 -12.55
CA LYS A 95 -8.73 -3.76 -12.91
C LYS A 95 -9.30 -2.38 -12.58
N ALA A 96 -8.64 -1.61 -11.72
CA ALA A 96 -9.13 -0.31 -11.27
C ALA A 96 -9.01 0.76 -12.36
N ASP A 97 -9.92 1.74 -12.36
CA ASP A 97 -9.81 2.98 -13.15
C ASP A 97 -9.19 4.10 -12.32
N ILE A 98 -9.53 4.14 -11.03
CA ILE A 98 -9.01 5.10 -10.05
C ILE A 98 -8.65 4.33 -8.78
N ILE A 99 -7.53 4.68 -8.17
CA ILE A 99 -7.06 4.11 -6.91
C ILE A 99 -7.17 5.17 -5.81
N VAL A 100 -7.53 4.76 -4.61
CA VAL A 100 -7.53 5.61 -3.42
C VAL A 100 -6.57 5.00 -2.40
N ASN A 101 -5.46 5.70 -2.15
CA ASN A 101 -4.57 5.37 -1.05
C ASN A 101 -5.28 5.70 0.27
N ALA A 102 -5.59 4.67 1.04
CA ALA A 102 -6.26 4.72 2.33
C ALA A 102 -5.38 4.11 3.44
N GLY A 103 -4.07 4.33 3.37
CA GLY A 103 -3.14 4.06 4.48
C GLY A 103 -3.41 5.00 5.67
N ASP A 104 -2.84 4.74 6.82
CA ASP A 104 -2.93 5.64 7.98
C ASP A 104 -2.42 7.06 7.58
N PRO A 105 -2.93 8.14 8.20
CA PRO A 105 -2.62 9.51 7.79
C PRO A 105 -1.24 9.98 8.31
N ASP A 106 -0.24 9.15 8.14
CA ASP A 106 1.16 9.40 8.48
C ASP A 106 2.10 9.00 7.33
N ARG A 107 3.40 9.17 7.54
CA ARG A 107 4.42 8.88 6.53
C ARG A 107 4.54 7.39 6.22
N GLU A 108 4.33 6.51 7.21
CA GLU A 108 4.40 5.06 7.04
C GLU A 108 3.21 4.55 6.23
N GLY A 109 1.98 4.95 6.60
CA GLY A 109 0.77 4.59 5.85
C GLY A 109 0.77 5.13 4.42
N GLN A 110 1.41 6.30 4.17
CA GLN A 110 1.63 6.80 2.82
C GLN A 110 2.58 5.87 2.06
N LEU A 111 3.73 5.51 2.67
CA LEU A 111 4.74 4.66 2.04
C LEU A 111 4.20 3.28 1.69
N LEU A 112 3.52 2.61 2.62
CA LEU A 112 3.07 1.23 2.46
C LEU A 112 2.23 1.01 1.20
N VAL A 113 1.37 1.96 0.87
CA VAL A 113 0.52 1.87 -0.33
C VAL A 113 1.26 2.35 -1.58
N ASP A 114 1.98 3.46 -1.49
CA ASP A 114 2.71 4.04 -2.64
C ASP A 114 3.82 3.10 -3.12
N GLU A 115 4.50 2.39 -2.21
CA GLU A 115 5.53 1.42 -2.55
C GLU A 115 4.97 0.25 -3.38
N VAL A 116 3.77 -0.25 -3.00
CA VAL A 116 3.07 -1.28 -3.78
C VAL A 116 2.69 -0.74 -5.16
N LEU A 117 2.14 0.47 -5.23
CA LEU A 117 1.78 1.11 -6.50
C LEU A 117 2.99 1.31 -7.42
N TYR A 118 4.11 1.72 -6.84
CA TYR A 118 5.38 1.86 -7.56
C TYR A 118 5.90 0.50 -8.06
N TYR A 119 5.93 -0.50 -7.18
CA TYR A 119 6.42 -1.85 -7.50
C TYR A 119 5.65 -2.52 -8.65
N VAL A 120 4.33 -2.34 -8.71
CA VAL A 120 3.50 -2.88 -9.79
C VAL A 120 3.49 -2.00 -11.05
N GLY A 121 4.20 -0.87 -11.05
CA GLY A 121 4.26 0.05 -12.19
C GLY A 121 2.93 0.74 -12.47
N ASN A 122 2.20 1.18 -11.43
CA ASN A 122 0.91 1.82 -11.60
C ASN A 122 1.02 3.15 -12.34
N THR A 123 0.20 3.31 -13.38
CA THR A 123 0.09 4.55 -14.17
C THR A 123 -1.28 5.22 -14.04
N LYS A 124 -2.18 4.66 -13.25
CA LYS A 124 -3.55 5.14 -13.07
C LYS A 124 -3.61 6.29 -12.08
N PRO A 125 -4.64 7.15 -12.14
CA PRO A 125 -4.85 8.21 -11.17
C PRO A 125 -4.94 7.65 -9.75
N VAL A 126 -4.26 8.30 -8.81
CA VAL A 126 -4.28 7.95 -7.39
C VAL A 126 -4.77 9.13 -6.57
N GLN A 127 -5.80 8.90 -5.78
CA GLN A 127 -6.31 9.84 -4.78
C GLN A 127 -5.85 9.41 -3.38
N ARG A 128 -5.90 10.30 -2.44
CA ARG A 128 -5.59 10.08 -1.03
C ARG A 128 -6.81 10.38 -0.16
N ILE A 129 -7.13 9.48 0.76
CA ILE A 129 -8.08 9.71 1.85
C ILE A 129 -7.32 9.77 3.18
N LEU A 130 -7.62 10.74 4.03
CA LEU A 130 -7.01 10.89 5.36
C LEU A 130 -8.02 10.48 6.43
N LEU A 131 -7.81 9.35 7.05
CA LEU A 131 -8.69 8.78 8.07
C LEU A 131 -8.07 8.94 9.47
N ASN A 132 -8.40 10.04 10.14
CA ASN A 132 -7.93 10.30 11.50
C ASN A 132 -8.72 9.50 12.57
N ALA A 133 -9.92 9.03 12.22
CA ALA A 133 -10.75 8.17 13.04
C ALA A 133 -11.60 7.24 12.16
N LEU A 134 -11.99 6.08 12.70
CA LEU A 134 -12.73 5.05 11.96
C LEU A 134 -14.22 5.00 12.29
N ASP A 135 -14.75 5.98 13.04
CA ASP A 135 -16.18 6.12 13.23
C ASP A 135 -16.88 6.54 11.91
N GLU A 136 -18.14 6.20 11.77
CA GLU A 136 -18.89 6.39 10.54
C GLU A 136 -18.90 7.86 10.07
N LYS A 137 -19.03 8.81 11.00
CA LYS A 137 -19.08 10.25 10.68
C LYS A 137 -17.76 10.72 10.10
N SER A 138 -16.64 10.33 10.72
CA SER A 138 -15.30 10.69 10.29
C SER A 138 -14.94 10.07 8.93
N VAL A 139 -15.28 8.78 8.72
CA VAL A 139 -15.03 8.10 7.45
C VAL A 139 -15.86 8.73 6.32
N ARG A 140 -17.16 9.03 6.54
CA ARG A 140 -18.00 9.71 5.54
C ARG A 140 -17.50 11.11 5.20
N ALA A 141 -17.03 11.85 6.19
CA ALA A 141 -16.43 13.17 5.95
C ALA A 141 -15.17 13.06 5.09
N ALA A 142 -14.27 12.11 5.40
CA ALA A 142 -13.06 11.88 4.64
C ALA A 142 -13.33 11.38 3.21
N LEU A 143 -14.36 10.55 2.99
CA LEU A 143 -14.77 10.11 1.65
C LEU A 143 -15.23 11.28 0.75
N ASN A 144 -15.70 12.39 1.34
CA ASN A 144 -16.05 13.62 0.62
C ASN A 144 -14.88 14.59 0.42
N ASP A 145 -13.69 14.32 1.02
CA ASP A 145 -12.48 15.14 0.94
C ASP A 145 -11.30 14.34 0.36
N LEU A 146 -11.53 13.65 -0.75
CA LEU A 146 -10.45 12.96 -1.46
C LEU A 146 -9.54 13.99 -2.15
N ARG A 147 -8.23 13.81 -2.01
CA ARG A 147 -7.19 14.71 -2.55
C ARG A 147 -6.33 13.99 -3.57
N ASP A 148 -5.56 14.72 -4.35
CA ASP A 148 -4.55 14.10 -5.22
C ASP A 148 -3.44 13.49 -4.35
N ASN A 149 -3.10 12.21 -4.59
CA ASN A 149 -2.04 11.53 -3.84
C ASN A 149 -0.67 12.20 -4.02
N LYS A 150 -0.45 12.91 -5.13
CA LYS A 150 0.79 13.66 -5.38
C LYS A 150 1.07 14.74 -4.36
N ASP A 151 0.03 15.32 -3.74
CA ASP A 151 0.18 16.34 -2.71
C ASP A 151 0.90 15.80 -1.45
N PHE A 152 0.95 14.47 -1.32
CA PHE A 152 1.55 13.75 -0.19
C PHE A 152 2.91 13.11 -0.52
N HIS A 153 3.48 13.41 -1.68
CA HIS A 153 4.78 12.87 -2.10
C HIS A 153 5.90 13.15 -1.10
N ASN A 154 5.86 14.30 -0.42
CA ASN A 154 6.86 14.63 0.62
C ASN A 154 6.79 13.69 1.83
N LEU A 155 5.62 13.14 2.18
CA LEU A 155 5.49 12.14 3.24
C LEU A 155 6.18 10.83 2.83
N TYR A 156 5.96 10.39 1.59
CA TYR A 156 6.64 9.24 1.02
C TYR A 156 8.17 9.40 1.08
N GLN A 157 8.69 10.52 0.59
CA GLN A 157 10.13 10.81 0.58
C GLN A 157 10.72 10.85 2.00
N SER A 158 10.02 11.46 2.95
CA SER A 158 10.50 11.54 4.34
C SER A 158 10.57 10.18 5.01
N CYS A 159 9.71 9.24 4.65
CA CYS A 159 9.76 7.88 5.17
C CYS A 159 10.93 7.09 4.59
N LEU A 160 11.18 7.20 3.29
CA LEU A 160 12.33 6.56 2.63
C LEU A 160 13.67 6.99 3.24
N LEU A 161 13.86 8.30 3.49
CA LEU A 161 15.08 8.83 4.12
C LEU A 161 15.27 8.26 5.52
N TYR A 162 14.20 8.11 6.29
CA TYR A 162 14.30 7.58 7.66
C TYR A 162 14.61 6.08 7.71
N THR A 163 14.11 5.31 6.77
CA THR A 163 14.37 3.86 6.70
C THR A 163 15.74 3.52 6.13
N SER A 164 16.37 4.43 5.38
CA SER A 164 17.73 4.23 4.85
C SER A 164 18.84 4.51 5.87
N ASP A 165 18.52 5.16 6.99
CA ASP A 165 19.48 5.50 8.06
C ASP A 165 19.46 4.50 9.25
N ALA A 166 18.64 3.43 9.16
CA ALA A 166 18.51 2.38 10.19
C ALA A 166 19.25 1.07 9.77
#